data_a8290bc101a80a4df290632a48af8ab5
#
_entry.id   a8290bc101a80a4df290632a48af8ab5
#
_cell.length_a   1.000
_cell.length_b   1.000
_cell.length_c   1.000
_cell.angle_alpha   90.00
_cell.angle_beta   90.00
_cell.angle_gamma   90.00
#
_symmetry.space_group_name_H-M   'P 1'
#
loop_
_entity.id
_entity.type
_entity.pdbx_description
1 polymer ?
#
loop_
_entity_poly.entity_id
_entity_poly.type
_entity_poly.pdbx_seq_one_letter_code
_entity_poly.pdbx_strand_id
1 'polypeptide(L)'
;MKLSILKSGFWISFFLIIIASWVYIYNMSVSMGLDLLGENIMSMNMKAMDMSSISTFSMLLPMWSIMMVAMMLPAMIPTFITYQDLIKSYKGSWKGWIGILIGYILIWIFFSLNISILQTFLQKWQFLNNQGILKSNWITVFLLIAVGSFQFTQIKNYCHRVCASPFIYFMKKWRSGFVGGIKMGLGLGFFCVGCCWGFMSLAFIMGYMNFIWMGLITFIVILEKIPEIGKLIKKPLGILILIFAIYFMFNNLLRFL
;
A
#
# COMPACT_ATOMS: atom_id res chain seq x y z
N MET A 1 35.79 6.49 -2.54
CA MET A 1 35.06 7.31 -3.52
C MET A 1 34.11 6.48 -4.39
N LYS A 2 34.51 5.42 -5.10
CA LYS A 2 33.57 4.58 -5.91
C LYS A 2 32.39 3.97 -5.15
N LEU A 3 32.60 3.52 -3.90
CA LEU A 3 31.55 2.89 -3.10
C LEU A 3 30.48 3.89 -2.60
N SER A 4 30.87 5.13 -2.33
CA SER A 4 29.93 6.18 -1.93
C SER A 4 29.06 6.65 -3.11
N ILE A 5 29.62 6.74 -4.31
CA ILE A 5 28.90 7.10 -5.53
C ILE A 5 27.86 6.00 -5.86
N LEU A 6 28.26 4.73 -5.78
CA LEU A 6 27.35 3.61 -6.01
C LEU A 6 26.17 3.61 -5.02
N LYS A 7 26.46 3.83 -3.75
CA LYS A 7 25.45 3.98 -2.70
C LYS A 7 24.45 5.10 -3.00
N SER A 8 24.96 6.28 -3.35
CA SER A 8 24.11 7.43 -3.69
C SER A 8 23.24 7.13 -4.92
N GLY A 9 23.80 6.45 -5.94
CA GLY A 9 23.07 6.07 -7.14
C GLY A 9 21.87 5.17 -6.85
N PHE A 10 22.01 4.15 -5.97
CA PHE A 10 20.89 3.28 -5.59
C PHE A 10 19.79 4.03 -4.84
N TRP A 11 20.14 4.92 -3.92
CA TRP A 11 19.15 5.72 -3.19
C TRP A 11 18.45 6.73 -4.11
N ILE A 12 19.18 7.39 -4.99
CA ILE A 12 18.59 8.31 -5.99
C ILE A 12 17.58 7.54 -6.86
N SER A 13 17.97 6.37 -7.40
CA SER A 13 17.07 5.54 -8.21
C SER A 13 15.83 5.10 -7.43
N PHE A 14 15.98 4.76 -6.16
CA PHE A 14 14.89 4.37 -5.29
C PHE A 14 13.87 5.51 -5.08
N PHE A 15 14.36 6.72 -4.76
CA PHE A 15 13.48 7.88 -4.60
C PHE A 15 12.86 8.33 -5.93
N LEU A 16 13.60 8.23 -7.04
CA LEU A 16 13.05 8.53 -8.37
C LEU A 16 11.89 7.60 -8.73
N ILE A 17 11.97 6.30 -8.40
CA ILE A 17 10.88 5.34 -8.61
C ILE A 17 9.65 5.76 -7.80
N ILE A 18 9.81 6.16 -6.53
CA ILE A 18 8.71 6.61 -5.68
C ILE A 18 8.06 7.86 -6.28
N ILE A 19 8.85 8.88 -6.61
CA ILE A 19 8.35 10.15 -7.16
C ILE A 19 7.65 9.90 -8.50
N ALA A 20 8.26 9.13 -9.41
CA ALA A 20 7.67 8.80 -10.70
C ALA A 20 6.33 8.05 -10.54
N SER A 21 6.22 7.15 -9.55
CA SER A 21 4.98 6.45 -9.27
C SER A 21 3.88 7.40 -8.79
N TRP A 22 4.18 8.34 -7.91
CA TRP A 22 3.22 9.36 -7.45
C TRP A 22 2.81 10.32 -8.57
N VAL A 23 3.76 10.77 -9.40
CA VAL A 23 3.47 11.61 -10.58
C VAL A 23 2.58 10.86 -11.58
N TYR A 24 2.84 9.57 -11.80
CA TYR A 24 2.02 8.76 -12.69
C TYR A 24 0.56 8.66 -12.18
N ILE A 25 0.36 8.38 -10.88
CA ILE A 25 -0.97 8.29 -10.28
C ILE A 25 -1.69 9.64 -10.37
N TYR A 26 -1.00 10.74 -10.09
CA TYR A 26 -1.56 12.08 -10.22
C TYR A 26 -2.01 12.36 -11.65
N ASN A 27 -1.15 12.13 -12.64
CA ASN A 27 -1.49 12.33 -14.05
C ASN A 27 -2.66 11.44 -14.49
N MET A 28 -2.74 10.22 -13.97
CA MET A 28 -3.84 9.30 -14.22
C MET A 28 -5.15 9.83 -13.62
N SER A 29 -5.14 10.34 -12.39
CA SER A 29 -6.32 10.97 -11.74
C SER A 29 -6.82 12.18 -12.56
N VAL A 30 -5.90 13.05 -12.96
CA VAL A 30 -6.23 14.23 -13.80
C VAL A 30 -6.78 13.81 -15.16
N SER A 31 -6.20 12.79 -15.81
CA SER A 31 -6.70 12.29 -17.12
C SER A 31 -8.10 11.68 -17.05
N MET A 32 -8.52 11.25 -15.84
CA MET A 32 -9.90 10.80 -15.56
C MET A 32 -10.87 11.97 -15.25
N GLY A 33 -10.38 13.21 -15.24
CA GLY A 33 -11.20 14.38 -14.90
C GLY A 33 -11.53 14.45 -13.41
N LEU A 34 -10.68 13.86 -12.55
CA LEU A 34 -10.81 13.87 -11.10
C LEU A 34 -9.87 14.90 -10.47
N ASP A 35 -10.34 15.56 -9.41
CA ASP A 35 -9.51 16.43 -8.60
C ASP A 35 -8.68 15.63 -7.57
N LEU A 36 -7.98 16.33 -6.67
CA LEU A 36 -7.17 15.71 -5.61
C LEU A 36 -8.00 14.90 -4.60
N LEU A 37 -9.29 15.18 -4.49
CA LEU A 37 -10.24 14.48 -3.63
C LEU A 37 -10.94 13.32 -4.35
N GLY A 38 -10.67 13.13 -5.64
CA GLY A 38 -11.34 12.11 -6.45
C GLY A 38 -12.75 12.51 -6.87
N GLU A 39 -13.11 13.82 -6.79
CA GLU A 39 -14.38 14.36 -7.26
C GLU A 39 -14.29 14.75 -8.73
N ASN A 40 -15.40 14.61 -9.47
CA ASN A 40 -15.43 14.96 -10.90
C ASN A 40 -15.30 16.48 -11.08
N ILE A 41 -14.33 16.92 -11.85
CA ILE A 41 -14.18 18.33 -12.23
C ILE A 41 -15.17 18.61 -13.36
N MET A 42 -16.33 19.20 -13.01
CA MET A 42 -17.49 19.40 -13.91
C MET A 42 -17.30 20.50 -14.97
N SER A 43 -16.13 21.10 -15.15
CA SER A 43 -15.98 22.32 -15.94
C SER A 43 -14.90 22.35 -17.02
N MET A 44 -14.21 21.26 -17.30
CA MET A 44 -13.25 21.26 -18.41
C MET A 44 -13.70 20.31 -19.53
N ASN A 45 -13.87 20.87 -20.74
CA ASN A 45 -14.04 20.20 -22.04
C ASN A 45 -12.81 19.34 -22.44
N MET A 46 -12.25 18.59 -21.50
CA MET A 46 -11.28 17.55 -21.81
C MET A 46 -12.04 16.27 -22.09
N LYS A 47 -11.71 15.58 -23.17
CA LYS A 47 -12.16 14.22 -23.44
C LYS A 47 -11.84 13.38 -22.22
N ALA A 48 -12.73 13.32 -21.25
CA ALA A 48 -12.62 12.42 -20.11
C ALA A 48 -12.48 11.02 -20.70
N MET A 49 -11.38 10.33 -20.35
CA MET A 49 -11.20 8.94 -20.72
C MET A 49 -12.43 8.18 -20.22
N ASP A 50 -13.09 7.48 -21.13
CA ASP A 50 -14.36 6.82 -20.81
C ASP A 50 -14.15 5.90 -19.59
N MET A 51 -14.76 6.25 -18.44
CA MET A 51 -14.55 5.52 -17.18
C MET A 51 -14.94 4.03 -17.29
N SER A 52 -15.71 3.66 -18.32
CA SER A 52 -16.04 2.27 -18.63
C SER A 52 -14.82 1.49 -19.13
N SER A 53 -13.85 2.14 -19.77
CA SER A 53 -12.62 1.50 -20.25
C SER A 53 -11.65 1.14 -19.11
N ILE A 54 -11.71 1.87 -18.00
CA ILE A 54 -10.82 1.67 -16.83
C ILE A 54 -11.28 0.48 -15.97
N SER A 55 -12.52 0.05 -16.11
CA SER A 55 -13.01 -1.18 -15.47
C SER A 55 -12.41 -2.46 -16.06
N THR A 56 -11.63 -2.34 -17.14
CA THR A 56 -10.97 -3.49 -17.76
C THR A 56 -9.76 -3.92 -16.93
N PHE A 57 -9.67 -5.21 -16.65
CA PHE A 57 -8.57 -5.82 -15.86
C PHE A 57 -7.17 -5.39 -16.32
N SER A 58 -6.98 -5.24 -17.65
CA SER A 58 -5.70 -4.80 -18.24
C SER A 58 -5.25 -3.39 -17.79
N MET A 59 -6.19 -2.52 -17.40
CA MET A 59 -5.87 -1.19 -16.85
C MET A 59 -5.81 -1.17 -15.32
N LEU A 60 -6.60 -2.01 -14.65
CA LEU A 60 -6.59 -2.09 -13.19
C LEU A 60 -5.29 -2.65 -12.65
N LEU A 61 -4.72 -3.68 -13.26
CA LEU A 61 -3.49 -4.32 -12.78
C LEU A 61 -2.28 -3.36 -12.73
N PRO A 62 -1.92 -2.63 -13.81
CA PRO A 62 -0.82 -1.67 -13.74
C PRO A 62 -1.12 -0.51 -12.77
N MET A 63 -2.36 -0.03 -12.74
CA MET A 63 -2.79 1.00 -11.80
C MET A 63 -2.53 0.58 -10.33
N TRP A 64 -3.06 -0.58 -9.92
CA TRP A 64 -2.84 -1.10 -8.56
C TRP A 64 -1.36 -1.37 -8.29
N SER A 65 -0.61 -1.89 -9.28
CA SER A 65 0.81 -2.19 -9.12
C SER A 65 1.64 -0.92 -8.85
N ILE A 66 1.41 0.15 -9.63
CA ILE A 66 2.10 1.42 -9.44
C ILE A 66 1.68 2.08 -8.13
N MET A 67 0.39 2.00 -7.78
CA MET A 67 -0.14 2.50 -6.51
C MET A 67 0.54 1.80 -5.30
N MET A 68 0.68 0.46 -5.35
CA MET A 68 1.38 -0.27 -4.30
C MET A 68 2.87 0.11 -4.21
N VAL A 69 3.54 0.34 -5.33
CA VAL A 69 4.92 0.83 -5.34
C VAL A 69 5.00 2.21 -4.69
N ALA A 70 4.13 3.16 -5.10
CA ALA A 70 4.11 4.51 -4.56
C ALA A 70 3.90 4.56 -3.04
N MET A 71 2.97 3.74 -2.53
CA MET A 71 2.58 3.75 -1.12
C MET A 71 3.50 2.92 -0.23
N MET A 72 4.02 1.80 -0.73
CA MET A 72 4.72 0.81 0.10
C MET A 72 6.24 0.91 0.06
N LEU A 73 6.84 1.46 -0.99
CA LEU A 73 8.30 1.65 -1.00
C LEU A 73 8.78 2.65 0.06
N PRO A 74 8.13 3.80 0.31
CA PRO A 74 8.57 4.71 1.37
C PRO A 74 8.63 4.04 2.75
N ALA A 75 7.68 3.14 3.01
CA ALA A 75 7.62 2.40 4.27
C ALA A 75 8.75 1.35 4.42
N MET A 76 9.51 1.05 3.36
CA MET A 76 10.65 0.12 3.37
C MET A 76 12.01 0.80 3.62
N ILE A 77 12.06 2.14 3.69
CA ILE A 77 13.31 2.89 3.90
C ILE A 77 14.09 2.36 5.11
N PRO A 78 13.50 2.16 6.32
CA PRO A 78 14.25 1.64 7.47
C PRO A 78 14.86 0.27 7.21
N THR A 79 14.16 -0.59 6.46
CA THR A 79 14.63 -1.92 6.10
C THR A 79 15.85 -1.87 5.18
N PHE A 80 15.83 -0.99 4.18
CA PHE A 80 16.96 -0.80 3.27
C PHE A 80 18.19 -0.19 3.94
N ILE A 81 17.99 0.74 4.88
CA ILE A 81 19.07 1.30 5.71
C ILE A 81 19.68 0.17 6.55
N THR A 82 18.86 -0.61 7.25
CA THR A 82 19.32 -1.74 8.07
C THR A 82 20.11 -2.76 7.24
N TYR A 83 19.62 -3.13 6.06
CA TYR A 83 20.35 -4.04 5.18
C TYR A 83 21.71 -3.46 4.74
N GLN A 84 21.74 -2.18 4.38
CA GLN A 84 22.96 -1.48 4.00
C GLN A 84 24.02 -1.50 5.10
N ASP A 85 23.61 -1.30 6.35
CA ASP A 85 24.52 -1.32 7.50
C ASP A 85 25.06 -2.73 7.76
N LEU A 86 24.26 -3.75 7.47
CA LEU A 86 24.65 -5.15 7.60
C LEU A 86 25.54 -5.66 6.44
N ILE A 87 25.61 -4.97 5.29
CA ILE A 87 26.43 -5.41 4.14
C ILE A 87 27.87 -5.65 4.54
N LYS A 88 28.46 -4.76 5.35
CA LYS A 88 29.86 -4.86 5.77
C LYS A 88 30.07 -6.00 6.76
N SER A 89 29.16 -6.17 7.71
CA SER A 89 29.30 -7.14 8.82
C SER A 89 29.02 -8.57 8.40
N TYR A 90 28.13 -8.80 7.43
CA TYR A 90 27.63 -10.13 7.05
C TYR A 90 27.92 -10.51 5.60
N LYS A 91 29.00 -10.00 5.01
CA LYS A 91 29.41 -10.27 3.60
C LYS A 91 28.25 -10.09 2.63
N GLY A 92 27.44 -9.06 2.85
CA GLY A 92 26.35 -8.68 1.96
C GLY A 92 26.86 -8.07 0.66
N SER A 93 25.96 -7.83 -0.29
CA SER A 93 26.28 -7.20 -1.55
C SER A 93 25.19 -6.22 -1.98
N TRP A 94 25.56 -5.21 -2.75
CA TRP A 94 24.59 -4.29 -3.36
C TRP A 94 23.66 -5.02 -4.34
N LYS A 95 24.10 -6.12 -4.95
CA LYS A 95 23.22 -7.00 -5.74
C LYS A 95 22.12 -7.60 -4.86
N GLY A 96 22.41 -7.93 -3.60
CA GLY A 96 21.41 -8.39 -2.62
C GLY A 96 20.39 -7.30 -2.27
N TRP A 97 20.82 -6.04 -2.17
CA TRP A 97 19.93 -4.89 -1.97
C TRP A 97 18.88 -4.77 -3.09
N ILE A 98 19.32 -4.86 -4.37
CA ILE A 98 18.42 -4.91 -5.53
C ILE A 98 17.52 -6.14 -5.45
N GLY A 99 18.07 -7.30 -5.06
CA GLY A 99 17.29 -8.51 -4.87
C GLY A 99 16.14 -8.34 -3.88
N ILE A 100 16.38 -7.68 -2.74
CA ILE A 100 15.34 -7.38 -1.75
C ILE A 100 14.26 -6.50 -2.37
N LEU A 101 14.64 -5.43 -3.10
CA LEU A 101 13.70 -4.55 -3.75
C LEU A 101 12.81 -5.32 -4.74
N ILE A 102 13.40 -6.11 -5.61
CA ILE A 102 12.67 -6.91 -6.60
C ILE A 102 11.74 -7.91 -5.89
N GLY A 103 12.23 -8.68 -4.92
CA GLY A 103 11.42 -9.65 -4.19
C GLY A 103 10.23 -9.01 -3.48
N TYR A 104 10.43 -7.83 -2.90
CA TYR A 104 9.38 -7.05 -2.25
C TYR A 104 8.32 -6.58 -3.24
N ILE A 105 8.74 -6.00 -4.36
CA ILE A 105 7.83 -5.52 -5.42
C ILE A 105 7.04 -6.70 -6.02
N LEU A 106 7.65 -7.87 -6.23
CA LEU A 106 6.95 -9.05 -6.76
C LEU A 106 5.76 -9.46 -5.89
N ILE A 107 5.90 -9.43 -4.57
CA ILE A 107 4.78 -9.73 -3.65
C ILE A 107 3.67 -8.68 -3.77
N TRP A 108 4.02 -7.40 -3.92
CA TRP A 108 3.02 -6.35 -4.09
C TRP A 108 2.34 -6.40 -5.47
N ILE A 109 3.05 -6.82 -6.53
CA ILE A 109 2.43 -7.12 -7.84
C ILE A 109 1.46 -8.30 -7.71
N PHE A 110 1.83 -9.34 -6.98
CA PHE A 110 0.93 -10.46 -6.71
C PHE A 110 -0.32 -10.03 -5.92
N PHE A 111 -0.17 -9.15 -4.93
CA PHE A 111 -1.30 -8.55 -4.23
C PHE A 111 -2.15 -7.69 -5.19
N SER A 112 -1.52 -6.88 -6.05
CA SER A 112 -2.21 -6.06 -7.05
C SER A 112 -3.01 -6.91 -8.04
N LEU A 113 -2.50 -8.08 -8.43
CA LEU A 113 -3.22 -9.03 -9.25
C LEU A 113 -4.52 -9.49 -8.56
N ASN A 114 -4.43 -9.91 -7.29
CA ASN A 114 -5.59 -10.38 -6.53
C ASN A 114 -6.63 -9.29 -6.31
N ILE A 115 -6.19 -8.07 -5.94
CA ILE A 115 -7.12 -6.96 -5.70
C ILE A 115 -7.78 -6.48 -7.00
N SER A 116 -7.07 -6.52 -8.14
CA SER A 116 -7.63 -6.18 -9.45
C SER A 116 -8.68 -7.20 -9.89
N ILE A 117 -8.46 -8.50 -9.67
CA ILE A 117 -9.46 -9.55 -9.90
C ILE A 117 -10.68 -9.31 -9.01
N LEU A 118 -10.47 -9.08 -7.72
CA LEU A 118 -11.54 -8.78 -6.77
C LEU A 118 -12.35 -7.56 -7.20
N GLN A 119 -11.68 -6.48 -7.59
CA GLN A 119 -12.34 -5.25 -8.05
C GLN A 119 -13.17 -5.51 -9.30
N THR A 120 -12.63 -6.21 -10.31
CA THR A 120 -13.36 -6.56 -11.53
C THR A 120 -14.61 -7.38 -11.20
N PHE A 121 -14.50 -8.33 -10.27
CA PHE A 121 -15.63 -9.12 -9.80
C PHE A 121 -16.69 -8.24 -9.11
N LEU A 122 -16.29 -7.39 -8.17
CA LEU A 122 -17.18 -6.48 -7.46
C LEU A 122 -17.86 -5.47 -8.40
N GLN A 123 -17.17 -5.00 -9.44
CA GLN A 123 -17.76 -4.12 -10.45
C GLN A 123 -18.79 -4.88 -11.30
N LYS A 124 -18.49 -6.09 -11.74
CA LYS A 124 -19.43 -6.95 -12.50
C LYS A 124 -20.73 -7.19 -11.72
N TRP A 125 -20.64 -7.37 -10.42
CA TRP A 125 -21.80 -7.56 -9.53
C TRP A 125 -22.40 -6.23 -9.04
N GLN A 126 -21.94 -5.09 -9.57
CA GLN A 126 -22.43 -3.75 -9.25
C GLN A 126 -22.32 -3.35 -7.76
N PHE A 127 -21.44 -3.98 -7.00
CA PHE A 127 -21.13 -3.59 -5.63
C PHE A 127 -20.28 -2.31 -5.56
N LEU A 128 -19.54 -2.00 -6.62
CA LEU A 128 -18.76 -0.77 -6.76
C LEU A 128 -19.40 0.18 -7.79
N ASN A 129 -19.24 1.48 -7.57
CA ASN A 129 -19.51 2.48 -8.60
C ASN A 129 -18.32 2.58 -9.59
N ASN A 130 -18.43 3.45 -10.59
CA ASN A 130 -17.38 3.66 -11.59
C ASN A 130 -16.07 4.22 -10.98
N GLN A 131 -16.14 4.88 -9.84
CA GLN A 131 -14.99 5.40 -9.09
C GLN A 131 -14.39 4.36 -8.12
N GLY A 132 -14.93 3.12 -8.10
CA GLY A 132 -14.48 2.05 -7.21
C GLY A 132 -14.90 2.21 -5.76
N ILE A 133 -15.91 3.03 -5.48
CA ILE A 133 -16.48 3.22 -4.15
C ILE A 133 -17.59 2.20 -3.94
N LEU A 134 -17.64 1.60 -2.75
CA LEU A 134 -18.69 0.67 -2.35
C LEU A 134 -20.06 1.36 -2.34
N LYS A 135 -21.01 0.82 -3.12
CA LYS A 135 -22.40 1.35 -3.18
C LYS A 135 -23.20 1.03 -1.91
N SER A 136 -22.89 -0.12 -1.30
CA SER A 136 -23.61 -0.59 -0.12
C SER A 136 -22.93 -0.10 1.15
N ASN A 137 -23.64 0.71 1.92
CA ASN A 137 -23.17 1.17 3.21
C ASN A 137 -22.94 0.01 4.20
N TRP A 138 -23.70 -1.09 4.12
CA TRP A 138 -23.50 -2.26 4.96
C TRP A 138 -22.19 -2.98 4.69
N ILE A 139 -21.77 -3.07 3.40
CA ILE A 139 -20.47 -3.64 3.03
C ILE A 139 -19.36 -2.73 3.54
N THR A 140 -19.52 -1.40 3.48
CA THR A 140 -18.58 -0.42 4.04
C THR A 140 -18.43 -0.61 5.54
N VAL A 141 -19.54 -0.74 6.28
CA VAL A 141 -19.52 -1.02 7.73
C VAL A 141 -18.80 -2.33 8.03
N PHE A 142 -19.11 -3.40 7.30
CA PHE A 142 -18.44 -4.70 7.46
C PHE A 142 -16.92 -4.59 7.21
N LEU A 143 -16.51 -3.88 6.15
CA LEU A 143 -15.10 -3.66 5.84
C LEU A 143 -14.38 -2.89 6.96
N LEU A 144 -15.00 -1.81 7.47
CA LEU A 144 -14.45 -1.02 8.57
C LEU A 144 -14.31 -1.85 9.85
N ILE A 145 -15.31 -2.67 10.19
CA ILE A 145 -15.26 -3.58 11.35
C ILE A 145 -14.13 -4.59 11.15
N ALA A 146 -14.02 -5.21 9.97
CA ALA A 146 -12.99 -6.20 9.67
C ALA A 146 -11.59 -5.59 9.81
N VAL A 147 -11.34 -4.42 9.19
CA VAL A 147 -10.04 -3.73 9.24
C VAL A 147 -9.73 -3.22 10.64
N GLY A 148 -10.71 -2.62 11.33
CA GLY A 148 -10.54 -2.13 12.70
C GLY A 148 -10.26 -3.27 13.69
N SER A 149 -11.00 -4.36 13.63
CA SER A 149 -10.79 -5.55 14.47
C SER A 149 -9.44 -6.21 14.17
N PHE A 150 -9.04 -6.25 12.89
CA PHE A 150 -7.73 -6.80 12.50
C PHE A 150 -6.56 -6.11 13.20
N GLN A 151 -6.66 -4.80 13.50
CA GLN A 151 -5.60 -4.06 14.21
C GLN A 151 -5.27 -4.64 15.60
N PHE A 152 -6.22 -5.34 16.24
CA PHE A 152 -6.04 -5.95 17.55
C PHE A 152 -5.59 -7.40 17.51
N THR A 153 -5.56 -8.02 16.30
CA THR A 153 -5.22 -9.44 16.17
C THR A 153 -3.75 -9.75 16.46
N GLN A 154 -3.48 -10.97 16.90
CA GLN A 154 -2.11 -11.46 17.10
C GLN A 154 -1.35 -11.60 15.78
N ILE A 155 -2.05 -11.90 14.67
CA ILE A 155 -1.49 -11.98 13.32
C ILE A 155 -0.90 -10.63 12.91
N LYS A 156 -1.67 -9.55 13.06
CA LYS A 156 -1.19 -8.17 12.82
C LYS A 156 0.04 -7.86 13.68
N ASN A 157 0.02 -8.25 14.97
CA ASN A 157 1.14 -8.04 15.88
C ASN A 157 2.41 -8.77 15.42
N TYR A 158 2.26 -10.00 14.95
CA TYR A 158 3.39 -10.80 14.46
C TYR A 158 3.99 -10.22 13.18
N CYS A 159 3.15 -9.94 12.18
CA CYS A 159 3.59 -9.33 10.92
C CYS A 159 4.22 -7.95 11.14
N HIS A 160 3.60 -7.13 11.98
CA HIS A 160 4.11 -5.80 12.33
C HIS A 160 5.49 -5.86 12.99
N ARG A 161 5.74 -6.80 13.93
CA ARG A 161 7.07 -6.96 14.56
C ARG A 161 8.17 -7.22 13.54
N VAL A 162 7.89 -8.03 12.51
CA VAL A 162 8.86 -8.31 11.45
C VAL A 162 9.15 -7.05 10.63
N CYS A 163 8.11 -6.29 10.28
CA CYS A 163 8.25 -5.06 9.50
C CYS A 163 8.92 -3.92 10.29
N ALA A 164 8.59 -3.78 11.58
CA ALA A 164 9.12 -2.71 12.44
C ALA A 164 10.54 -3.00 12.97
N SER A 165 10.99 -4.26 12.93
CA SER A 165 12.33 -4.66 13.40
C SER A 165 13.08 -5.46 12.32
N PRO A 166 13.46 -4.83 11.20
CA PRO A 166 14.10 -5.52 10.07
C PRO A 166 15.44 -6.13 10.46
N PHE A 167 16.15 -5.58 11.43
CA PHE A 167 17.40 -6.13 11.96
C PHE A 167 17.22 -7.58 12.44
N ILE A 168 16.21 -7.85 13.28
CA ILE A 168 15.92 -9.20 13.79
C ILE A 168 15.57 -10.16 12.66
N TYR A 169 14.82 -9.67 11.66
CA TYR A 169 14.49 -10.46 10.49
C TYR A 169 15.75 -10.88 9.72
N PHE A 170 16.64 -9.94 9.43
CA PHE A 170 17.89 -10.22 8.72
C PHE A 170 18.81 -11.16 9.51
N MET A 171 18.94 -10.99 10.82
CA MET A 171 19.73 -11.90 11.66
C MET A 171 19.27 -13.36 11.56
N LYS A 172 17.96 -13.59 11.45
CA LYS A 172 17.39 -14.95 11.35
C LYS A 172 17.36 -15.52 9.94
N LYS A 173 17.26 -14.68 8.92
CA LYS A 173 16.99 -15.08 7.52
C LYS A 173 18.06 -14.62 6.54
N TRP A 174 19.25 -14.22 7.05
CA TRP A 174 20.31 -13.70 6.20
C TRP A 174 20.69 -14.67 5.08
N ARG A 175 20.72 -14.14 3.88
CA ARG A 175 21.21 -14.84 2.68
C ARG A 175 22.00 -13.86 1.82
N SER A 176 23.24 -14.20 1.48
CA SER A 176 24.08 -13.36 0.64
C SER A 176 23.72 -13.47 -0.85
N GLY A 177 24.12 -12.46 -1.62
CA GLY A 177 23.95 -12.44 -3.06
C GLY A 177 22.57 -12.03 -3.55
N PHE A 178 22.39 -11.95 -4.87
CA PHE A 178 21.17 -11.47 -5.52
C PHE A 178 19.95 -12.36 -5.23
N VAL A 179 20.09 -13.67 -5.42
CA VAL A 179 19.00 -14.64 -5.15
C VAL A 179 18.65 -14.70 -3.67
N GLY A 180 19.67 -14.57 -2.79
CA GLY A 180 19.45 -14.43 -1.35
C GLY A 180 18.63 -13.19 -1.03
N GLY A 181 18.93 -12.07 -1.67
CA GLY A 181 18.16 -10.83 -1.58
C GLY A 181 16.71 -11.00 -2.01
N ILE A 182 16.45 -11.63 -3.16
CA ILE A 182 15.08 -11.90 -3.62
C ILE A 182 14.29 -12.71 -2.57
N LYS A 183 14.87 -13.78 -2.03
CA LYS A 183 14.19 -14.62 -1.02
C LYS A 183 13.87 -13.83 0.26
N MET A 184 14.80 -12.98 0.71
CA MET A 184 14.55 -12.09 1.85
C MET A 184 13.47 -11.04 1.52
N GLY A 185 13.52 -10.46 0.32
CA GLY A 185 12.52 -9.49 -0.14
C GLY A 185 11.12 -10.08 -0.26
N LEU A 186 10.98 -11.30 -0.79
CA LEU A 186 9.71 -12.02 -0.82
C LEU A 186 9.13 -12.22 0.59
N GLY A 187 9.96 -12.65 1.54
CA GLY A 187 9.53 -12.81 2.92
C GLY A 187 9.09 -11.49 3.56
N LEU A 188 9.86 -10.41 3.39
CA LEU A 188 9.50 -9.07 3.87
C LEU A 188 8.20 -8.56 3.23
N GLY A 189 8.04 -8.75 1.92
CA GLY A 189 6.81 -8.41 1.20
C GLY A 189 5.60 -9.15 1.75
N PHE A 190 5.72 -10.46 1.98
CA PHE A 190 4.64 -11.27 2.55
C PHE A 190 4.19 -10.76 3.93
N PHE A 191 5.13 -10.47 4.83
CA PHE A 191 4.79 -9.89 6.13
C PHE A 191 4.20 -8.48 6.00
N CYS A 192 4.69 -7.69 5.04
CA CYS A 192 4.17 -6.35 4.79
C CYS A 192 2.72 -6.40 4.28
N VAL A 193 2.41 -7.24 3.30
CA VAL A 193 1.02 -7.47 2.86
C VAL A 193 0.18 -7.93 4.04
N GLY A 194 0.66 -8.90 4.82
CA GLY A 194 -0.02 -9.41 6.01
C GLY A 194 -0.35 -8.35 7.07
N CYS A 195 0.43 -7.27 7.19
CA CYS A 195 0.13 -6.20 8.13
C CYS A 195 -0.65 -5.04 7.53
N CYS A 196 -0.57 -4.81 6.20
CA CYS A 196 -1.09 -3.58 5.56
C CYS A 196 -2.29 -3.81 4.64
N TRP A 197 -2.68 -5.06 4.32
CA TRP A 197 -3.78 -5.35 3.39
C TRP A 197 -5.08 -4.61 3.75
N GLY A 198 -5.38 -4.48 5.06
CA GLY A 198 -6.55 -3.80 5.54
C GLY A 198 -6.58 -2.32 5.15
N PHE A 199 -5.45 -1.62 5.25
CA PHE A 199 -5.35 -0.23 4.82
C PHE A 199 -5.54 -0.07 3.32
N MET A 200 -5.02 -1.01 2.53
CA MET A 200 -5.20 -1.00 1.08
C MET A 200 -6.65 -1.21 0.68
N SER A 201 -7.39 -2.04 1.43
CA SER A 201 -8.82 -2.25 1.18
C SER A 201 -9.69 -1.04 1.54
N LEU A 202 -9.22 -0.12 2.40
CA LEU A 202 -9.91 1.14 2.69
C LEU A 202 -9.99 2.09 1.46
N ALA A 203 -9.19 1.83 0.43
CA ALA A 203 -9.30 2.54 -0.85
C ALA A 203 -10.70 2.39 -1.49
N PHE A 204 -11.43 1.29 -1.22
CA PHE A 204 -12.80 1.09 -1.69
C PHE A 204 -13.86 1.93 -0.97
N ILE A 205 -13.51 2.64 0.11
CA ILE A 205 -14.44 3.51 0.85
C ILE A 205 -14.48 4.91 0.24
N MET A 206 -13.31 5.50 0.00
CA MET A 206 -13.18 6.87 -0.52
C MET A 206 -12.85 6.93 -2.02
N GLY A 207 -12.75 5.76 -2.66
CA GLY A 207 -12.29 5.63 -4.04
C GLY A 207 -10.77 5.49 -4.16
N TYR A 208 -10.37 4.61 -5.06
CA TYR A 208 -8.94 4.31 -5.29
C TYR A 208 -8.19 5.44 -6.00
N MET A 209 -8.89 6.45 -6.53
CA MET A 209 -8.30 7.63 -7.18
C MET A 209 -8.31 8.90 -6.31
N ASN A 210 -8.70 8.79 -5.04
CA ASN A 210 -8.58 9.90 -4.09
C ASN A 210 -7.12 10.04 -3.65
N PHE A 211 -6.43 11.03 -4.23
CA PHE A 211 -4.99 11.23 -4.03
C PHE A 211 -4.65 11.59 -2.58
N ILE A 212 -5.47 12.43 -1.95
CA ILE A 212 -5.29 12.82 -0.53
C ILE A 212 -5.49 11.62 0.38
N TRP A 213 -6.52 10.80 0.12
CA TRP A 213 -6.78 9.59 0.90
C TRP A 213 -5.63 8.58 0.82
N MET A 214 -5.10 8.38 -0.38
CA MET A 214 -3.92 7.52 -0.59
C MET A 214 -2.69 8.03 0.13
N GLY A 215 -2.46 9.36 0.08
CA GLY A 215 -1.37 10.01 0.82
C GLY A 215 -1.51 9.83 2.32
N LEU A 216 -2.71 9.99 2.87
CA LEU A 216 -3.01 9.77 4.28
C LEU A 216 -2.75 8.33 4.71
N ILE A 217 -3.23 7.35 3.93
CA ILE A 217 -2.97 5.92 4.20
C ILE A 217 -1.46 5.64 4.17
N THR A 218 -0.75 6.16 3.17
CA THR A 218 0.71 6.00 3.07
C THR A 218 1.41 6.55 4.31
N PHE A 219 1.04 7.74 4.74
CA PHE A 219 1.59 8.37 5.94
C PHE A 219 1.34 7.53 7.20
N ILE A 220 0.11 7.04 7.39
CA ILE A 220 -0.25 6.15 8.50
C ILE A 220 0.60 4.86 8.47
N VAL A 221 0.76 4.25 7.30
CA VAL A 221 1.56 3.02 7.16
C VAL A 221 3.04 3.28 7.47
N ILE A 222 3.60 4.43 7.07
CA ILE A 222 4.97 4.82 7.40
C ILE A 222 5.12 4.97 8.92
N LEU A 223 4.23 5.71 9.57
CA LEU A 223 4.23 5.90 11.01
C LEU A 223 4.11 4.57 11.77
N GLU A 224 3.26 3.68 11.30
CA GLU A 224 3.08 2.35 11.90
C GLU A 224 4.36 1.50 11.83
N LYS A 225 5.23 1.73 10.83
CA LYS A 225 6.49 0.99 10.69
C LYS A 225 7.65 1.53 11.53
N ILE A 226 7.53 2.70 12.11
CA ILE A 226 8.51 3.21 13.07
C ILE A 226 8.32 2.43 14.39
N PRO A 227 9.36 1.73 14.92
CA PRO A 227 9.19 0.75 16.00
C PRO A 227 8.50 1.29 17.26
N GLU A 228 8.82 2.50 17.68
CA GLU A 228 8.26 3.14 18.88
C GLU A 228 6.86 3.70 18.63
N ILE A 229 6.71 4.47 17.56
CA ILE A 229 5.46 5.13 17.17
C ILE A 229 4.41 4.11 16.76
N GLY A 230 4.80 3.07 16.00
CA GLY A 230 3.87 2.06 15.51
C GLY A 230 3.19 1.27 16.63
N LYS A 231 3.89 0.98 17.74
CA LYS A 231 3.27 0.35 18.91
C LYS A 231 2.22 1.24 19.56
N LEU A 232 2.47 2.56 19.59
CA LEU A 232 1.58 3.54 20.20
C LEU A 232 0.34 3.79 19.31
N ILE A 233 0.52 3.96 18.00
CA ILE A 233 -0.53 4.39 17.07
C ILE A 233 -1.48 3.25 16.70
N LYS A 234 -1.03 2.00 16.65
CA LYS A 234 -1.81 0.86 16.17
C LYS A 234 -3.16 0.70 16.88
N LYS A 235 -3.19 0.73 18.22
CA LYS A 235 -4.42 0.59 19.01
C LYS A 235 -5.38 1.77 18.82
N PRO A 236 -4.94 3.05 18.96
CA PRO A 236 -5.78 4.22 18.68
C PRO A 236 -6.36 4.21 17.27
N LEU A 237 -5.57 3.81 16.27
CA LEU A 237 -6.01 3.73 14.87
C LEU A 237 -7.11 2.67 14.69
N GLY A 238 -6.96 1.50 15.32
CA GLY A 238 -7.99 0.47 15.33
C GLY A 238 -9.29 0.96 15.96
N ILE A 239 -9.21 1.66 17.11
CA ILE A 239 -10.36 2.26 17.78
C ILE A 239 -11.03 3.30 16.88
N LEU A 240 -10.24 4.18 16.25
CA LEU A 240 -10.76 5.21 15.36
C LEU A 240 -11.53 4.61 14.18
N ILE A 241 -10.98 3.57 13.54
CA ILE A 241 -11.67 2.86 12.43
C ILE A 241 -12.98 2.23 12.93
N LEU A 242 -13.00 1.64 14.13
CA LEU A 242 -14.23 1.06 14.71
C LEU A 242 -15.27 2.14 15.05
N ILE A 243 -14.84 3.31 15.55
CA ILE A 243 -15.75 4.45 15.78
C ILE A 243 -16.39 4.89 14.45
N PHE A 244 -15.61 4.98 13.37
CA PHE A 244 -16.15 5.25 12.03
C PHE A 244 -17.13 4.18 11.58
N ALA A 245 -16.88 2.91 11.86
CA ALA A 245 -17.81 1.82 11.54
C ALA A 245 -19.15 1.99 12.28
N ILE A 246 -19.11 2.32 13.56
CA ILE A 246 -20.30 2.57 14.38
C ILE A 246 -21.07 3.79 13.87
N TYR A 247 -20.37 4.87 13.52
CA TYR A 247 -20.99 6.07 12.96
C TYR A 247 -21.72 5.78 11.64
N PHE A 248 -21.08 5.05 10.72
CA PHE A 248 -21.72 4.64 9.46
C PHE A 248 -22.91 3.70 9.69
N MET A 249 -22.80 2.79 10.66
CA MET A 249 -23.89 1.89 11.03
C MET A 249 -25.10 2.67 11.56
N PHE A 250 -24.86 3.62 12.44
CA PHE A 250 -25.94 4.45 13.02
C PHE A 250 -26.64 5.31 11.97
N ASN A 251 -25.87 5.96 11.09
CA ASN A 251 -26.44 6.74 9.98
C ASN A 251 -27.26 5.89 9.00
N ASN A 252 -26.87 4.63 8.78
CA ASN A 252 -27.66 3.72 7.97
C ASN A 252 -28.96 3.35 8.65
N LEU A 253 -28.94 3.10 9.96
CA LEU A 253 -30.13 2.74 10.71
C LEU A 253 -31.15 3.89 10.71
N LEU A 254 -30.68 5.14 10.90
CA LEU A 254 -31.54 6.33 10.84
C LEU A 254 -32.18 6.60 9.47
N ARG A 255 -31.61 6.10 8.38
CA ARG A 255 -32.20 6.22 7.03
C ARG A 255 -33.29 5.18 6.76
N PHE A 256 -33.40 4.15 7.59
CA PHE A 256 -34.42 3.12 7.49
C PHE A 256 -35.61 3.35 8.45
N LEU A 257 -35.47 4.26 9.42
CA LEU A 257 -36.54 4.77 10.29
C LEU A 257 -37.18 6.01 9.70
#